data_905fd3907f4b980c1792aecff249bd7f
#
_entry.id   905fd3907f4b980c1792aecff249bd7f
#
_cell.length_a   1.000
_cell.length_b   1.000
_cell.length_c   1.000
_cell.angle_alpha   90.00
_cell.angle_beta   90.00
_cell.angle_gamma   90.00
#
_symmetry.space_group_name_H-M   'P 1'
#
loop_
_entity.id
_entity.type
_entity.pdbx_description
1 polymer ?
#
loop_
_entity_poly.entity_id
_entity_poly.type
_entity_poly.pdbx_seq_one_letter_code
_entity_poly.pdbx_strand_id
1 'polypeptide(L)'
;MQGNDIRKNNIKYNRFSKIAIVIMVIVFITNFFVSDCNLLWMFLSGGGKVVDYTSVSYATVFRDFQLFRLITYGYTQTAVWHLLANLLGLWYVGLYFEKKIGTIWFVLVYHIGLIFAGIILIVLYPSGYHYGASPAIFACIGVLANRLVKNRELWDEYKLQKGFYYLMGYFVLSNMLGVPTLIFHFMGFVVGFLLGFMVKEKAR
;
A
#
# COMPACT_ATOMS: atom_id res chain seq x y z
N MET A 1 8.66 -24.17 27.07
CA MET A 1 9.08 -22.74 27.13
C MET A 1 9.41 -22.11 25.77
N GLN A 2 9.58 -22.83 24.66
CA GLN A 2 9.91 -22.28 23.32
C GLN A 2 8.73 -21.61 22.58
N GLY A 3 7.48 -21.95 22.87
CA GLY A 3 6.32 -21.40 22.14
C GLY A 3 5.98 -19.93 22.42
N ASN A 4 6.36 -19.40 23.60
CA ASN A 4 6.08 -18.01 23.99
C ASN A 4 7.08 -17.01 23.37
N ASP A 5 8.31 -17.43 23.10
CA ASP A 5 9.33 -16.58 22.49
C ASP A 5 9.06 -16.35 20.99
N ILE A 6 8.53 -17.36 20.28
CA ILE A 6 8.17 -17.24 18.86
C ILE A 6 7.00 -16.26 18.68
N ARG A 7 6.00 -16.27 19.57
CA ARG A 7 4.89 -15.32 19.53
C ARG A 7 5.32 -13.89 19.87
N LYS A 8 6.17 -13.69 20.89
CA LYS A 8 6.70 -12.38 21.25
C LYS A 8 7.56 -11.76 20.15
N ASN A 9 8.38 -12.57 19.47
CA ASN A 9 9.17 -12.11 18.32
C ASN A 9 8.31 -11.72 17.12
N ASN A 10 7.22 -12.43 16.82
CA ASN A 10 6.33 -12.09 15.72
C ASN A 10 5.60 -10.76 15.92
N ILE A 11 5.29 -10.36 17.15
CA ILE A 11 4.65 -9.07 17.47
C ILE A 11 5.63 -7.90 17.24
N LYS A 12 6.93 -8.12 17.38
CA LYS A 12 7.96 -7.07 17.28
C LYS A 12 8.28 -6.63 15.85
N TYR A 13 7.99 -7.45 14.82
CA TYR A 13 8.46 -7.23 13.45
C TYR A 13 7.43 -6.68 12.47
N ASN A 14 6.14 -6.67 12.79
CA ASN A 14 5.08 -6.18 11.89
C ASN A 14 4.40 -4.94 12.47
N ARG A 15 5.19 -3.97 12.94
CA ARG A 15 4.64 -2.80 13.66
C ARG A 15 4.00 -1.81 12.71
N PHE A 16 4.67 -1.49 11.61
CA PHE A 16 4.20 -0.44 10.72
C PHE A 16 2.97 -0.88 9.91
N SER A 17 2.97 -2.07 9.32
CA SER A 17 1.81 -2.56 8.58
C SER A 17 0.54 -2.59 9.42
N LYS A 18 0.63 -2.97 10.69
CA LYS A 18 -0.51 -2.92 11.62
C LYS A 18 -0.96 -1.49 11.91
N ILE A 19 -0.01 -0.57 12.14
CA ILE A 19 -0.32 0.85 12.39
C ILE A 19 -0.99 1.44 11.16
N ALA A 20 -0.46 1.20 9.96
CA ALA A 20 -1.04 1.70 8.71
C ALA A 20 -2.45 1.16 8.48
N ILE A 21 -2.70 -0.14 8.77
CA ILE A 21 -4.04 -0.74 8.74
C ILE A 21 -5.00 0.01 9.67
N VAL A 22 -4.59 0.25 10.91
CA VAL A 22 -5.43 0.96 11.89
C VAL A 22 -5.72 2.39 11.42
N ILE A 23 -4.72 3.10 10.91
CA ILE A 23 -4.90 4.47 10.37
C ILE A 23 -5.91 4.44 9.21
N MET A 24 -5.78 3.53 8.25
CA MET A 24 -6.73 3.43 7.12
C MET A 24 -8.16 3.16 7.59
N VAL A 25 -8.34 2.29 8.59
CA VAL A 25 -9.68 2.01 9.16
C VAL A 25 -10.24 3.26 9.85
N ILE A 26 -9.43 3.97 10.64
CA ILE A 26 -9.86 5.20 11.31
C ILE A 26 -10.25 6.27 10.26
N VAL A 27 -9.42 6.49 9.24
CA VAL A 27 -9.70 7.46 8.16
C VAL A 27 -10.99 7.10 7.43
N PHE A 28 -11.21 5.81 7.14
CA PHE A 28 -12.42 5.33 6.49
C PHE A 28 -13.68 5.55 7.34
N ILE A 29 -13.63 5.20 8.62
CA ILE A 29 -14.73 5.42 9.56
C ILE A 29 -15.02 6.92 9.71
N THR A 30 -13.98 7.75 9.84
CA THR A 30 -14.12 9.21 9.89
C THR A 30 -14.80 9.74 8.63
N ASN A 31 -14.36 9.28 7.45
CA ASN A 31 -14.99 9.67 6.17
C ASN A 31 -16.48 9.33 6.13
N PHE A 32 -16.85 8.15 6.64
CA PHE A 32 -18.26 7.74 6.70
C PHE A 32 -19.11 8.70 7.54
N PHE A 33 -18.68 9.01 8.76
CA PHE A 33 -19.46 9.88 9.67
C PHE A 33 -19.49 11.35 9.23
N VAL A 34 -18.37 11.85 8.68
CA VAL A 34 -18.28 13.28 8.29
C VAL A 34 -19.00 13.57 6.96
N SER A 35 -19.15 12.55 6.10
CA SER A 35 -19.68 12.75 4.74
C SER A 35 -21.18 12.51 4.59
N ASP A 36 -21.87 12.16 5.67
CA ASP A 36 -23.30 11.82 5.65
C ASP A 36 -23.67 10.75 4.59
N CYS A 37 -22.73 9.84 4.33
CA CYS A 37 -22.89 8.81 3.33
C CYS A 37 -23.82 7.69 3.80
N ASN A 38 -24.70 7.22 2.91
CA ASN A 38 -25.43 5.98 3.19
C ASN A 38 -24.56 4.74 2.90
N LEU A 39 -24.94 3.61 3.51
CA LEU A 39 -24.21 2.34 3.37
C LEU A 39 -24.06 1.92 1.89
N LEU A 40 -25.12 2.06 1.10
CA LEU A 40 -25.11 1.66 -0.31
C LEU A 40 -24.06 2.45 -1.11
N TRP A 41 -23.97 3.76 -0.86
CA TRP A 41 -23.01 4.63 -1.52
C TRP A 41 -21.55 4.27 -1.18
N MET A 42 -21.29 3.92 0.09
CA MET A 42 -19.99 3.40 0.52
C MET A 42 -19.56 2.11 -0.20
N PHE A 43 -20.53 1.22 -0.50
CA PHE A 43 -20.21 -0.01 -1.23
C PHE A 43 -19.95 0.24 -2.71
N LEU A 44 -20.71 1.12 -3.37
CA LEU A 44 -20.73 1.24 -4.83
C LEU A 44 -19.76 2.28 -5.39
N SER A 45 -19.71 3.46 -4.82
CA SER A 45 -19.02 4.60 -5.46
C SER A 45 -17.83 5.14 -4.72
N GLY A 46 -17.81 5.08 -3.40
CA GLY A 46 -16.77 5.74 -2.63
C GLY A 46 -16.79 7.28 -2.76
N GLY A 47 -15.82 7.96 -2.19
CA GLY A 47 -15.72 9.42 -2.12
C GLY A 47 -15.98 9.93 -0.71
N GLY A 48 -16.29 11.19 -0.55
CA GLY A 48 -16.62 11.83 0.73
C GLY A 48 -15.72 12.99 1.11
N LYS A 49 -16.11 13.74 2.15
CA LYS A 49 -15.44 14.99 2.56
C LYS A 49 -13.96 14.82 2.93
N VAL A 50 -13.57 13.67 3.48
CA VAL A 50 -12.17 13.41 3.82
C VAL A 50 -11.27 13.39 2.58
N VAL A 51 -11.80 12.98 1.42
CA VAL A 51 -11.06 13.00 0.14
C VAL A 51 -10.63 14.40 -0.22
N ASP A 52 -11.46 15.41 0.03
CA ASP A 52 -11.16 16.81 -0.29
C ASP A 52 -9.90 17.32 0.44
N TYR A 53 -9.60 16.76 1.61
CA TYR A 53 -8.43 17.14 2.43
C TYR A 53 -7.23 16.23 2.26
N THR A 54 -7.42 14.99 1.83
CA THR A 54 -6.36 13.96 1.84
C THR A 54 -5.93 13.49 0.47
N SER A 55 -6.79 13.58 -0.55
CA SER A 55 -6.46 13.17 -1.92
C SER A 55 -5.35 14.03 -2.51
N VAL A 56 -4.60 13.43 -3.43
CA VAL A 56 -3.53 14.09 -4.17
C VAL A 56 -4.02 14.48 -5.56
N SER A 57 -3.72 15.71 -6.00
CA SER A 57 -3.95 16.21 -7.36
C SER A 57 -2.82 17.13 -7.78
N TYR A 58 -2.72 17.44 -9.06
CA TYR A 58 -1.73 18.39 -9.58
C TYR A 58 -1.86 19.77 -8.91
N ALA A 59 -3.09 20.26 -8.78
CA ALA A 59 -3.37 21.56 -8.17
C ALA A 59 -2.92 21.58 -6.70
N THR A 60 -3.35 20.60 -5.91
CA THR A 60 -3.03 20.57 -4.47
C THR A 60 -1.55 20.48 -4.19
N VAL A 61 -0.77 19.78 -5.03
CA VAL A 61 0.67 19.60 -4.80
C VAL A 61 1.50 20.75 -5.39
N PHE A 62 1.26 21.13 -6.65
CA PHE A 62 2.12 22.06 -7.37
C PHE A 62 1.66 23.52 -7.36
N ARG A 63 0.36 23.79 -7.15
CA ARG A 63 -0.15 25.16 -7.03
C ARG A 63 -0.31 25.59 -5.57
N ASP A 64 -0.89 24.72 -4.74
CA ASP A 64 -1.21 25.01 -3.35
C ASP A 64 -0.12 24.58 -2.37
N PHE A 65 0.95 23.91 -2.85
CA PHE A 65 2.10 23.41 -2.07
C PHE A 65 1.72 22.50 -0.89
N GLN A 66 0.60 21.77 -1.00
CA GLN A 66 0.13 20.83 0.04
C GLN A 66 0.86 19.48 -0.07
N LEU A 67 2.19 19.49 0.12
CA LEU A 67 3.07 18.33 -0.07
C LEU A 67 2.70 17.14 0.84
N PHE A 68 2.11 17.40 2.01
CA PHE A 68 1.64 16.34 2.92
C PHE A 68 0.65 15.38 2.26
N ARG A 69 -0.06 15.83 1.23
CA ARG A 69 -1.00 14.99 0.48
C ARG A 69 -0.33 13.84 -0.26
N LEU A 70 0.97 13.97 -0.61
CA LEU A 70 1.76 12.87 -1.18
C LEU A 70 1.93 11.68 -0.20
N ILE A 71 1.56 11.86 1.05
CA ILE A 71 1.55 10.81 2.08
C ILE A 71 0.11 10.45 2.46
N THR A 72 -0.73 11.46 2.77
CA THR A 72 -2.07 11.23 3.33
C THR A 72 -3.01 10.51 2.36
N TYR A 73 -2.87 10.73 1.06
CA TYR A 73 -3.68 10.06 0.05
C TYR A 73 -3.58 8.52 0.11
N GLY A 74 -2.41 8.01 0.51
CA GLY A 74 -2.16 6.59 0.65
C GLY A 74 -2.87 5.92 1.82
N TYR A 75 -3.40 6.69 2.75
CA TYR A 75 -4.17 6.19 3.89
C TYR A 75 -5.68 6.39 3.72
N THR A 76 -6.09 7.02 2.62
CA THR A 76 -7.50 7.31 2.33
C THR A 76 -8.10 6.20 1.48
N GLN A 77 -9.18 5.62 1.97
CA GLN A 77 -9.99 4.62 1.29
C GLN A 77 -11.45 5.05 1.43
N THR A 78 -12.25 4.96 0.38
CA THR A 78 -13.61 5.48 0.40
C THR A 78 -14.69 4.44 0.13
N ALA A 79 -14.36 3.35 -0.56
CA ALA A 79 -15.25 2.22 -0.77
C ALA A 79 -14.84 1.03 0.10
N VAL A 80 -15.81 0.30 0.64
CA VAL A 80 -15.57 -0.87 1.51
C VAL A 80 -14.70 -1.91 0.83
N TRP A 81 -14.99 -2.25 -0.42
CA TRP A 81 -14.22 -3.25 -1.17
C TRP A 81 -12.76 -2.79 -1.40
N HIS A 82 -12.56 -1.49 -1.65
CA HIS A 82 -11.23 -0.90 -1.84
C HIS A 82 -10.43 -0.92 -0.53
N LEU A 83 -11.08 -0.56 0.58
CA LEU A 83 -10.48 -0.70 1.92
C LEU A 83 -10.07 -2.14 2.18
N LEU A 84 -10.99 -3.09 2.06
CA LEU A 84 -10.72 -4.50 2.36
C LEU A 84 -9.58 -5.07 1.49
N ALA A 85 -9.56 -4.76 0.19
CA ALA A 85 -8.50 -5.19 -0.70
C ALA A 85 -7.13 -4.66 -0.25
N ASN A 86 -7.03 -3.36 0.09
CA ASN A 86 -5.78 -2.75 0.55
C ASN A 86 -5.38 -3.25 1.95
N LEU A 87 -6.31 -3.43 2.89
CA LEU A 87 -6.02 -4.00 4.20
C LEU A 87 -5.43 -5.41 4.09
N LEU A 88 -6.04 -6.27 3.27
CA LEU A 88 -5.56 -7.62 3.05
C LEU A 88 -4.22 -7.63 2.31
N GLY A 89 -4.06 -6.80 1.28
CA GLY A 89 -2.79 -6.63 0.56
C GLY A 89 -1.67 -6.23 1.51
N LEU A 90 -1.88 -5.19 2.31
CA LEU A 90 -0.90 -4.72 3.29
C LEU A 90 -0.66 -5.74 4.41
N TRP A 91 -1.69 -6.48 4.84
CA TRP A 91 -1.56 -7.53 5.83
C TRP A 91 -0.60 -8.63 5.34
N TYR A 92 -0.83 -9.18 4.13
CA TYR A 92 0.01 -10.27 3.61
C TYR A 92 1.43 -9.81 3.26
N VAL A 93 1.58 -8.62 2.66
CA VAL A 93 2.89 -8.05 2.39
C VAL A 93 3.62 -7.74 3.70
N GLY A 94 2.93 -7.16 4.69
CA GLY A 94 3.50 -6.86 5.99
C GLY A 94 3.94 -8.09 6.76
N LEU A 95 3.10 -9.14 6.82
CA LEU A 95 3.43 -10.38 7.52
C LEU A 95 4.72 -11.04 7.02
N TYR A 96 4.91 -11.05 5.71
CA TYR A 96 6.05 -11.71 5.10
C TYR A 96 7.25 -10.77 4.96
N PHE A 97 7.02 -9.60 4.41
CA PHE A 97 8.09 -8.74 3.91
C PHE A 97 8.65 -7.79 4.98
N GLU A 98 7.81 -7.14 5.79
CA GLU A 98 8.29 -6.29 6.89
C GLU A 98 9.16 -7.08 7.87
N LYS A 99 8.84 -8.36 8.09
CA LYS A 99 9.64 -9.26 8.91
C LYS A 99 11.03 -9.50 8.32
N LYS A 100 11.13 -9.66 6.99
CA LYS A 100 12.39 -9.96 6.29
C LYS A 100 13.33 -8.77 6.17
N ILE A 101 12.80 -7.58 5.87
CA ILE A 101 13.61 -6.37 5.65
C ILE A 101 13.68 -5.46 6.87
N GLY A 102 12.81 -5.68 7.86
CA GLY A 102 12.69 -4.82 9.04
C GLY A 102 11.78 -3.59 8.80
N THR A 103 11.25 -3.06 9.90
CA THR A 103 10.24 -1.98 9.87
C THR A 103 10.74 -0.71 9.19
N ILE A 104 12.01 -0.32 9.42
CA ILE A 104 12.56 0.92 8.84
C ILE A 104 12.56 0.86 7.31
N TRP A 105 13.12 -0.20 6.73
CA TRP A 105 13.11 -0.38 5.29
C TRP A 105 11.70 -0.50 4.72
N PHE A 106 10.80 -1.17 5.45
CA PHE A 106 9.41 -1.29 5.02
C PHE A 106 8.72 0.07 4.96
N VAL A 107 8.89 0.92 5.99
CA VAL A 107 8.38 2.30 6.02
C VAL A 107 8.93 3.13 4.85
N LEU A 108 10.24 3.05 4.59
CA LEU A 108 10.87 3.77 3.50
C LEU A 108 10.32 3.34 2.14
N VAL A 109 10.25 2.03 1.87
CA VAL A 109 9.70 1.48 0.61
C VAL A 109 8.25 1.91 0.42
N TYR A 110 7.44 1.80 1.47
CA TYR A 110 6.02 2.19 1.45
C TYR A 110 5.85 3.66 1.06
N HIS A 111 6.51 4.58 1.76
CA HIS A 111 6.33 6.02 1.52
C HIS A 111 7.03 6.52 0.26
N ILE A 112 8.21 6.01 -0.08
CA ILE A 112 8.86 6.35 -1.35
C ILE A 112 7.98 5.88 -2.52
N GLY A 113 7.42 4.67 -2.43
CA GLY A 113 6.46 4.16 -3.41
C GLY A 113 5.24 5.05 -3.58
N LEU A 114 4.65 5.52 -2.46
CA LEU A 114 3.56 6.49 -2.49
C LEU A 114 3.97 7.78 -3.20
N ILE A 115 5.02 8.42 -2.72
CA ILE A 115 5.43 9.76 -3.20
C ILE A 115 5.70 9.72 -4.70
N PHE A 116 6.52 8.79 -5.17
CA PHE A 116 6.89 8.73 -6.59
C PHE A 116 5.71 8.33 -7.48
N ALA A 117 4.94 7.32 -7.11
CA ALA A 117 3.76 6.94 -7.88
C ALA A 117 2.72 8.06 -7.91
N GLY A 118 2.52 8.75 -6.78
CA GLY A 118 1.63 9.91 -6.69
C GLY A 118 2.05 11.05 -7.60
N ILE A 119 3.34 11.45 -7.58
CA ILE A 119 3.86 12.52 -8.44
C ILE A 119 3.68 12.16 -9.92
N ILE A 120 4.04 10.96 -10.33
CA ILE A 120 3.91 10.53 -11.73
C ILE A 120 2.44 10.57 -12.16
N LEU A 121 1.55 10.05 -11.32
CA LEU A 121 0.13 10.00 -11.66
C LEU A 121 -0.49 11.38 -11.82
N ILE A 122 -0.24 12.31 -10.88
CA ILE A 122 -0.81 13.68 -10.98
C ILE A 122 -0.23 14.50 -12.12
N VAL A 123 0.98 14.17 -12.60
CA VAL A 123 1.55 14.76 -13.82
C VAL A 123 0.87 14.22 -15.07
N LEU A 124 0.60 12.90 -15.13
CA LEU A 124 -0.05 12.27 -16.26
C LEU A 124 -1.56 12.53 -16.32
N TYR A 125 -2.20 12.68 -15.16
CA TYR A 125 -3.65 12.91 -15.01
C TYR A 125 -3.91 14.13 -14.10
N PRO A 126 -3.61 15.35 -14.57
CA PRO A 126 -3.61 16.57 -13.73
C PRO A 126 -5.00 17.00 -13.23
N SER A 127 -6.06 16.58 -13.91
CA SER A 127 -7.45 16.88 -13.50
C SER A 127 -8.03 15.90 -12.49
N GLY A 128 -7.31 14.81 -12.17
CA GLY A 128 -7.80 13.77 -11.27
C GLY A 128 -7.52 14.05 -9.79
N TYR A 129 -8.37 13.51 -8.93
CA TYR A 129 -8.13 13.36 -7.51
C TYR A 129 -7.85 11.88 -7.22
N HIS A 130 -6.67 11.60 -6.64
CA HIS A 130 -6.22 10.23 -6.47
C HIS A 130 -6.02 9.91 -4.99
N TYR A 131 -6.36 8.68 -4.60
CA TYR A 131 -6.22 8.16 -3.23
C TYR A 131 -6.12 6.65 -3.23
N GLY A 132 -5.55 6.08 -2.17
CA GLY A 132 -5.43 4.65 -1.96
C GLY A 132 -4.01 4.19 -1.62
N ALA A 133 -3.91 3.14 -0.81
CA ALA A 133 -2.65 2.55 -0.35
C ALA A 133 -1.96 1.67 -1.41
N SER A 134 -2.65 1.33 -2.48
CA SER A 134 -2.18 0.34 -3.45
C SER A 134 -0.81 0.63 -4.05
N PRO A 135 -0.40 1.86 -4.42
CA PRO A 135 0.94 2.11 -4.95
C PRO A 135 2.05 1.73 -3.97
N ALA A 136 1.85 1.97 -2.67
CA ALA A 136 2.80 1.56 -1.64
C ALA A 136 2.86 0.04 -1.47
N ILE A 137 1.70 -0.63 -1.55
CA ILE A 137 1.63 -2.10 -1.53
C ILE A 137 2.36 -2.66 -2.74
N PHE A 138 2.14 -2.08 -3.94
CA PHE A 138 2.85 -2.48 -5.15
C PHE A 138 4.35 -2.18 -5.09
N ALA A 139 4.79 -1.12 -4.41
CA ALA A 139 6.21 -0.89 -4.15
C ALA A 139 6.81 -2.01 -3.28
N CYS A 140 6.11 -2.44 -2.24
CA CYS A 140 6.55 -3.59 -1.45
C CYS A 140 6.59 -4.90 -2.27
N ILE A 141 5.61 -5.13 -3.15
CA ILE A 141 5.60 -6.26 -4.09
C ILE A 141 6.77 -6.14 -5.08
N GLY A 142 7.11 -4.94 -5.54
CA GLY A 142 8.26 -4.67 -6.42
C GLY A 142 9.59 -5.08 -5.78
N VAL A 143 9.83 -4.71 -4.52
CA VAL A 143 11.03 -5.16 -3.78
C VAL A 143 11.04 -6.68 -3.65
N LEU A 144 9.90 -7.30 -3.33
CA LEU A 144 9.78 -8.75 -3.26
C LEU A 144 10.14 -9.40 -4.61
N ALA A 145 9.60 -8.87 -5.72
CA ALA A 145 9.90 -9.36 -7.06
C ALA A 145 11.39 -9.27 -7.41
N ASN A 146 12.05 -8.14 -7.08
CA ASN A 146 13.51 -7.99 -7.25
C ASN A 146 14.28 -9.11 -6.53
N ARG A 147 13.85 -9.48 -5.33
CA ARG A 147 14.49 -10.54 -4.54
C ARG A 147 14.25 -11.92 -5.11
N LEU A 148 13.03 -12.20 -5.55
CA LEU A 148 12.67 -13.47 -6.17
C LEU A 148 13.43 -13.71 -7.48
N VAL A 149 13.69 -12.65 -8.25
CA VAL A 149 14.52 -12.72 -9.47
C VAL A 149 15.98 -13.07 -9.12
N LYS A 150 16.51 -12.53 -8.02
CA LYS A 150 17.89 -12.77 -7.61
C LYS A 150 18.12 -14.11 -6.91
N ASN A 151 17.11 -14.65 -6.26
CA ASN A 151 17.24 -15.89 -5.47
C ASN A 151 16.04 -16.80 -5.68
N ARG A 152 16.27 -17.90 -6.40
CA ARG A 152 15.23 -18.91 -6.70
C ARG A 152 14.72 -19.66 -5.47
N GLU A 153 15.56 -19.87 -4.46
CA GLU A 153 15.15 -20.58 -3.23
C GLU A 153 14.06 -19.79 -2.48
N LEU A 154 14.15 -18.44 -2.50
CA LEU A 154 13.09 -17.59 -1.93
C LEU A 154 11.76 -17.77 -2.65
N TRP A 155 11.79 -18.08 -3.94
CA TRP A 155 10.58 -18.35 -4.72
C TRP A 155 9.84 -19.59 -4.22
N ASP A 156 10.56 -20.65 -3.95
CA ASP A 156 9.96 -21.90 -3.44
C ASP A 156 9.44 -21.72 -2.01
N GLU A 157 10.19 -21.04 -1.15
CA GLU A 157 9.71 -20.65 0.18
C GLU A 157 8.43 -19.79 0.09
N TYR A 158 8.39 -18.81 -0.81
CA TYR A 158 7.28 -17.88 -0.92
C TYR A 158 6.00 -18.53 -1.45
N LYS A 159 6.09 -19.42 -2.44
CA LYS A 159 4.93 -20.17 -2.96
C LYS A 159 4.21 -21.00 -1.90
N LEU A 160 4.93 -21.46 -0.88
CA LEU A 160 4.35 -22.20 0.23
C LEU A 160 3.61 -21.32 1.24
N GLN A 161 3.75 -19.98 1.16
CA GLN A 161 3.03 -19.08 2.04
C GLN A 161 1.56 -18.98 1.66
N LYS A 162 0.66 -19.05 2.64
CA LYS A 162 -0.79 -18.96 2.43
C LYS A 162 -1.22 -17.66 1.71
N GLY A 163 -0.43 -16.59 1.84
CA GLY A 163 -0.69 -15.31 1.22
C GLY A 163 -0.30 -15.20 -0.26
N PHE A 164 0.46 -16.16 -0.81
CA PHE A 164 0.95 -16.09 -2.18
C PHE A 164 -0.16 -15.95 -3.23
N TYR A 165 -1.12 -16.87 -3.20
CA TYR A 165 -2.24 -16.86 -4.15
C TYR A 165 -3.12 -15.63 -4.00
N TYR A 166 -3.29 -15.13 -2.76
CA TYR A 166 -3.99 -13.87 -2.52
C TYR A 166 -3.25 -12.69 -3.18
N LEU A 167 -1.93 -12.57 -2.98
CA LEU A 167 -1.16 -11.50 -3.61
C LEU A 167 -1.13 -11.60 -5.13
N MET A 168 -1.13 -12.79 -5.70
CA MET A 168 -1.28 -12.98 -7.14
C MET A 168 -2.65 -12.51 -7.64
N GLY A 169 -3.73 -12.92 -6.97
CA GLY A 169 -5.08 -12.46 -7.26
C GLY A 169 -5.22 -10.95 -7.10
N TYR A 170 -4.71 -10.39 -6.02
CA TYR A 170 -4.68 -8.95 -5.77
C TYR A 170 -3.94 -8.20 -6.89
N PHE A 171 -2.75 -8.68 -7.27
CA PHE A 171 -1.97 -8.11 -8.36
C PHE A 171 -2.75 -8.08 -9.69
N VAL A 172 -3.36 -9.18 -10.07
CA VAL A 172 -4.12 -9.27 -11.33
C VAL A 172 -5.39 -8.44 -11.28
N LEU A 173 -6.26 -8.68 -10.29
CA LEU A 173 -7.59 -8.06 -10.23
C LEU A 173 -7.53 -6.54 -10.02
N SER A 174 -6.61 -6.06 -9.18
CA SER A 174 -6.49 -4.63 -8.93
C SER A 174 -6.02 -3.84 -10.17
N ASN A 175 -5.32 -4.47 -11.10
CA ASN A 175 -4.88 -3.85 -12.35
C ASN A 175 -5.97 -3.85 -13.44
N MET A 176 -7.10 -4.52 -13.25
CA MET A 176 -8.24 -4.49 -14.16
C MET A 176 -9.18 -3.29 -13.97
N LEU A 177 -8.92 -2.43 -12.97
CA LEU A 177 -9.79 -1.30 -12.61
C LEU A 177 -9.62 -0.06 -13.52
N GLY A 178 -8.87 -0.16 -14.60
CA GLY A 178 -8.68 0.89 -15.59
C GLY A 178 -7.24 1.36 -15.74
N VAL A 179 -6.97 2.08 -16.83
CA VAL A 179 -5.60 2.51 -17.21
C VAL A 179 -4.92 3.40 -16.18
N PRO A 180 -5.59 4.41 -15.57
CA PRO A 180 -4.94 5.21 -14.52
C PRO A 180 -4.50 4.36 -13.32
N THR A 181 -5.34 3.41 -12.90
CA THR A 181 -5.03 2.50 -11.80
C THR A 181 -3.86 1.58 -12.14
N LEU A 182 -3.84 1.04 -13.35
CA LEU A 182 -2.73 0.21 -13.85
C LEU A 182 -1.40 0.99 -13.80
N ILE A 183 -1.38 2.22 -14.30
CA ILE A 183 -0.19 3.08 -14.28
C ILE A 183 0.25 3.35 -12.83
N PHE A 184 -0.69 3.66 -11.97
CA PHE A 184 -0.44 3.96 -10.56
C PHE A 184 0.22 2.77 -9.83
N HIS A 185 -0.31 1.57 -10.04
CA HIS A 185 0.25 0.34 -9.49
C HIS A 185 1.61 0.00 -10.11
N PHE A 186 1.72 0.11 -11.44
CA PHE A 186 2.96 -0.17 -12.15
C PHE A 186 4.10 0.76 -11.70
N MET A 187 3.84 2.06 -11.52
CA MET A 187 4.84 2.98 -11.03
C MET A 187 5.28 2.65 -9.60
N GLY A 188 4.35 2.33 -8.72
CA GLY A 188 4.68 1.82 -7.39
C GLY A 188 5.58 0.58 -7.47
N PHE A 189 5.21 -0.41 -8.29
CA PHE A 189 5.97 -1.63 -8.50
C PHE A 189 7.39 -1.36 -9.02
N VAL A 190 7.55 -0.51 -10.04
CA VAL A 190 8.86 -0.17 -10.63
C VAL A 190 9.76 0.51 -9.60
N VAL A 191 9.24 1.50 -8.87
CA VAL A 191 9.98 2.17 -7.79
C VAL A 191 10.43 1.16 -6.75
N GLY A 192 9.53 0.28 -6.31
CA GLY A 192 9.87 -0.77 -5.37
C GLY A 192 10.92 -1.74 -5.90
N PHE A 193 10.79 -2.17 -7.16
CA PHE A 193 11.77 -3.06 -7.79
C PHE A 193 13.17 -2.44 -7.82
N LEU A 194 13.27 -1.14 -8.12
CA LEU A 194 14.54 -0.41 -8.09
C LEU A 194 15.08 -0.29 -6.66
N LEU A 195 14.24 0.05 -5.69
CA LEU A 195 14.64 0.08 -4.28
C LEU A 195 15.12 -1.28 -3.77
N GLY A 196 14.64 -2.38 -4.35
CA GLY A 196 15.08 -3.75 -4.04
C GLY A 196 16.59 -4.01 -4.21
N PHE A 197 17.31 -3.16 -4.98
CA PHE A 197 18.77 -3.22 -5.07
C PHE A 197 19.47 -2.65 -3.84
N MET A 198 18.81 -1.74 -3.11
CA MET A 198 19.36 -1.05 -1.95
C MET A 198 18.94 -1.69 -0.62
N VAL A 199 17.74 -2.28 -0.59
CA VAL A 199 17.16 -2.88 0.62
C VAL A 199 18.00 -4.08 1.06
N LYS A 200 18.48 -4.07 2.30
CA LYS A 200 19.22 -5.20 2.90
C LYS A 200 18.26 -6.09 3.69
N GLU A 201 18.52 -7.38 3.67
CA GLU A 201 17.82 -8.30 4.59
C GLU A 201 18.39 -8.14 6.00
N LYS A 202 17.51 -8.35 6.95
CA LYS A 202 17.95 -8.46 8.34
C LYS A 202 18.76 -9.72 8.50
N ALA A 203 19.95 -9.63 9.08
CA ALA A 203 20.72 -10.82 9.44
C ALA A 203 19.85 -11.74 10.31
N ARG A 204 19.88 -13.03 10.00
CA ARG A 204 19.15 -14.07 10.74
C ARG A 204 19.68 -14.19 12.16
#